data_815b0aa007c9db47d2d7ed1bc75e76a1
#
_entry.id   815b0aa007c9db47d2d7ed1bc75e76a1
#
_cell.length_a   1.000
_cell.length_b   1.000
_cell.length_c   1.000
_cell.angle_alpha   90.00
_cell.angle_beta   90.00
_cell.angle_gamma   90.00
#
_symmetry.space_group_name_H-M   'P 1'
#
loop_
_entity.id
_entity.type
_entity.pdbx_description
1 polymer ?
#
loop_
_entity_poly.entity_id
_entity_poly.type
_entity_poly.pdbx_seq_one_letter_code
_entity_poly.pdbx_strand_id
1 'polypeptide(L)'
;MPDENILPELTSLEQEVYSWQTTIEGFGETGQRKLKAASVMISRIGGLGGLVAYELAAAGIGKLILAHGGNLRPSDLNRQLLMSESALDASRIDCAVKRLRELNPRLEIISLSENVNDTNAAKLVAEADVVVDCAPLFEERYFMNREAVRQGKPLVECAMFELEAHITSFKPGVTGCLQCLYPEKPDCWQRRFPVFGAVSGMVGCLGAMEAIKIIVGLGEPLYGRLLTCDLKSMKFNQVRLRPKPDCLVCGKQV
;
A
#
# COMPACT_ATOMS: atom_id res chain seq x y z
N MET A 1 1.98 -6.59 18.66
CA MET A 1 2.12 -5.13 18.65
C MET A 1 3.34 -4.79 19.48
N PRO A 2 4.17 -3.83 19.11
CA PRO A 2 5.30 -3.44 19.97
C PRO A 2 4.75 -2.93 21.31
N ASP A 3 5.50 -3.19 22.38
CA ASP A 3 5.21 -2.70 23.73
C ASP A 3 5.15 -1.16 23.68
N GLU A 4 4.07 -0.55 24.19
CA GLU A 4 3.87 0.91 24.15
C GLU A 4 5.00 1.69 24.86
N ASN A 5 5.71 1.04 25.79
CA ASN A 5 6.86 1.61 26.49
C ASN A 5 8.14 1.69 25.63
N ILE A 6 8.17 1.07 24.44
CA ILE A 6 9.33 0.99 23.53
C ILE A 6 9.11 1.85 22.27
N LEU A 7 7.95 2.50 22.13
CA LEU A 7 7.67 3.35 20.97
C LEU A 7 8.57 4.61 20.97
N PRO A 8 9.06 5.02 19.77
CA PRO A 8 9.93 6.18 19.64
C PRO A 8 9.19 7.48 20.06
N GLU A 9 9.89 8.34 20.78
CA GLU A 9 9.37 9.67 21.15
C GLU A 9 9.26 10.58 19.93
N LEU A 10 8.29 11.50 19.96
CA LEU A 10 8.16 12.57 18.98
C LEU A 10 9.04 13.75 19.39
N THR A 11 9.80 14.28 18.45
CA THR A 11 10.49 15.57 18.64
C THR A 11 9.47 16.71 18.67
N SER A 12 9.85 17.89 19.21
CA SER A 12 8.98 19.06 19.22
C SER A 12 8.50 19.46 17.82
N LEU A 13 9.36 19.33 16.80
CA LEU A 13 9.00 19.58 15.41
C LEU A 13 7.97 18.55 14.90
N GLU A 14 8.12 17.27 15.24
CA GLU A 14 7.16 16.25 14.86
C GLU A 14 5.80 16.44 15.55
N GLN A 15 5.78 16.86 16.80
CA GLN A 15 4.55 17.22 17.52
C GLN A 15 3.81 18.36 16.81
N GLU A 16 4.53 19.37 16.32
CA GLU A 16 3.95 20.47 15.55
C GLU A 16 3.45 19.99 14.16
N VAL A 17 4.29 19.26 13.42
CA VAL A 17 3.97 18.74 12.08
C VAL A 17 2.71 17.87 12.11
N TYR A 18 2.56 17.01 13.12
CA TYR A 18 1.46 16.05 13.21
C TYR A 18 0.31 16.52 14.13
N SER A 19 0.32 17.77 14.58
CA SER A 19 -0.64 18.31 15.55
C SER A 19 -2.09 18.12 15.15
N TRP A 20 -2.42 18.25 13.85
CA TRP A 20 -3.79 18.09 13.37
C TRP A 20 -4.28 16.65 13.42
N GLN A 21 -3.43 15.69 13.09
CA GLN A 21 -3.84 14.28 13.08
C GLN A 21 -3.81 13.66 14.48
N THR A 22 -2.99 14.16 15.40
CA THR A 22 -3.00 13.70 16.80
C THR A 22 -4.25 14.11 17.58
N THR A 23 -5.08 15.02 17.05
CA THR A 23 -6.38 15.36 17.63
C THR A 23 -7.51 14.38 17.24
N ILE A 24 -7.25 13.46 16.30
CA ILE A 24 -8.25 12.46 15.89
C ILE A 24 -8.51 11.51 17.06
N GLU A 25 -9.80 11.35 17.43
CA GLU A 25 -10.21 10.43 18.48
C GLU A 25 -9.75 8.99 18.20
N GLY A 26 -9.16 8.35 19.20
CA GLY A 26 -8.61 7.00 19.09
C GLY A 26 -7.24 6.92 18.40
N PHE A 27 -6.71 8.00 17.84
CA PHE A 27 -5.37 8.07 17.27
C PHE A 27 -4.36 8.63 18.28
N GLY A 28 -4.45 9.91 18.61
CA GLY A 28 -3.61 10.57 19.59
C GLY A 28 -2.10 10.52 19.31
N GLU A 29 -1.32 10.89 20.30
CA GLU A 29 0.15 10.81 20.24
C GLU A 29 0.64 9.36 20.16
N THR A 30 -0.02 8.44 20.86
CA THR A 30 0.30 7.01 20.80
C THR A 30 0.17 6.45 19.39
N GLY A 31 -0.88 6.81 18.66
CA GLY A 31 -1.06 6.44 17.25
C GLY A 31 0.06 6.97 16.37
N GLN A 32 0.50 8.22 16.59
CA GLN A 32 1.61 8.84 15.87
C GLN A 32 2.93 8.12 16.14
N ARG A 33 3.20 7.76 17.38
CA ARG A 33 4.40 6.99 17.77
C ARG A 33 4.39 5.58 17.16
N LYS A 34 3.21 4.93 17.06
CA LYS A 34 3.06 3.65 16.34
C LYS A 34 3.37 3.80 14.86
N LEU A 35 2.89 4.86 14.19
CA LEU A 35 3.24 5.13 12.79
C LEU A 35 4.75 5.36 12.62
N LYS A 36 5.36 6.16 13.49
CA LYS A 36 6.80 6.41 13.47
C LYS A 36 7.64 5.15 13.66
N ALA A 37 7.13 4.15 14.39
CA ALA A 37 7.81 2.87 14.60
C ALA A 37 7.61 1.88 13.45
N ALA A 38 6.60 2.08 12.59
CA ALA A 38 6.15 1.10 11.63
C ALA A 38 6.83 1.20 10.27
N SER A 39 6.79 0.07 9.55
CA SER A 39 7.33 -0.11 8.21
C SER A 39 6.27 -0.61 7.24
N VAL A 40 6.20 -0.02 6.04
CA VAL A 40 5.26 -0.40 4.98
C VAL A 40 5.98 -0.71 3.69
N MET A 41 5.73 -1.89 3.14
CA MET A 41 6.16 -2.24 1.78
C MET A 41 5.10 -1.80 0.78
N ILE A 42 5.52 -1.12 -0.29
CA ILE A 42 4.66 -0.70 -1.40
C ILE A 42 5.25 -1.18 -2.71
N SER A 43 4.47 -1.96 -3.45
CA SER A 43 4.83 -2.36 -4.81
C SER A 43 4.44 -1.28 -5.82
N ARG A 44 5.30 -1.01 -6.79
CA ARG A 44 5.00 -0.12 -7.91
C ARG A 44 4.62 1.31 -7.50
N ILE A 45 5.62 2.15 -7.30
CA ILE A 45 5.48 3.58 -6.96
C ILE A 45 5.05 4.41 -8.18
N GLY A 46 3.93 4.00 -8.78
CA GLY A 46 3.30 4.66 -9.92
C GLY A 46 2.15 5.58 -9.50
N GLY A 47 1.07 5.58 -10.29
CA GLY A 47 -0.12 6.43 -10.00
C GLY A 47 -0.79 6.10 -8.68
N LEU A 48 -0.95 4.80 -8.36
CA LEU A 48 -1.58 4.34 -7.14
C LEU A 48 -0.57 4.31 -5.98
N GLY A 49 0.46 3.49 -6.09
CA GLY A 49 1.44 3.32 -5.01
C GLY A 49 2.25 4.57 -4.70
N GLY A 50 2.39 5.50 -5.67
CA GLY A 50 2.97 6.81 -5.42
C GLY A 50 2.16 7.63 -4.43
N LEU A 51 0.83 7.60 -4.52
CA LEU A 51 -0.04 8.28 -3.56
C LEU A 51 -0.04 7.57 -2.20
N VAL A 52 -0.07 6.23 -2.16
CA VAL A 52 0.10 5.50 -0.90
C VAL A 52 1.39 5.93 -0.20
N ALA A 53 2.51 5.97 -0.91
CA ALA A 53 3.80 6.38 -0.35
C ALA A 53 3.80 7.83 0.13
N TYR A 54 3.19 8.73 -0.66
CA TYR A 54 3.14 10.16 -0.33
C TYR A 54 2.31 10.42 0.93
N GLU A 55 1.11 9.83 1.01
CA GLU A 55 0.21 9.98 2.16
C GLU A 55 0.82 9.35 3.45
N LEU A 56 1.43 8.17 3.34
CA LEU A 56 2.11 7.56 4.49
C LEU A 56 3.33 8.39 4.94
N ALA A 57 4.11 8.94 4.01
CA ALA A 57 5.23 9.82 4.33
C ALA A 57 4.76 11.12 5.01
N ALA A 58 3.66 11.71 4.51
CA ALA A 58 3.03 12.90 5.10
C ALA A 58 2.47 12.61 6.49
N ALA A 59 1.86 11.42 6.69
CA ALA A 59 1.33 10.99 7.98
C ALA A 59 2.41 10.62 9.00
N GLY A 60 3.67 10.53 8.62
CA GLY A 60 4.79 10.26 9.53
C GLY A 60 5.09 8.78 9.75
N ILE A 61 4.89 7.93 8.74
CA ILE A 61 5.41 6.56 8.76
C ILE A 61 6.93 6.58 8.94
N GLY A 62 7.47 5.67 9.74
CA GLY A 62 8.91 5.63 10.01
C GLY A 62 9.73 5.06 8.85
N LYS A 63 9.22 4.04 8.16
CA LYS A 63 9.98 3.34 7.12
C LYS A 63 9.09 2.94 5.94
N LEU A 64 9.58 3.16 4.73
CA LEU A 64 8.99 2.64 3.49
C LEU A 64 9.96 1.70 2.77
N ILE A 65 9.44 0.58 2.30
CA ILE A 65 10.12 -0.37 1.43
C ILE A 65 9.47 -0.28 0.05
N LEU A 66 10.20 0.22 -0.93
CA LEU A 66 9.68 0.59 -2.24
C LEU A 66 10.32 -0.26 -3.34
N ALA A 67 9.50 -0.86 -4.22
CA ALA A 67 9.97 -1.63 -5.37
C ALA A 67 9.33 -1.12 -6.67
N HIS A 68 10.13 -0.60 -7.60
CA HIS A 68 9.68 -0.14 -8.91
C HIS A 68 10.80 -0.08 -9.93
N GLY A 69 10.76 -0.93 -10.93
CA GLY A 69 11.72 -0.93 -12.02
C GLY A 69 11.37 0.02 -13.16
N GLY A 70 12.39 0.38 -13.93
CA GLY A 70 12.30 1.12 -15.17
C GLY A 70 12.27 2.64 -15.03
N ASN A 71 12.37 3.31 -16.18
CA ASN A 71 12.52 4.76 -16.28
C ASN A 71 11.16 5.45 -16.54
N LEU A 72 11.08 6.71 -16.16
CA LEU A 72 9.92 7.58 -16.36
C LEU A 72 9.69 7.83 -17.84
N ARG A 73 8.42 7.74 -18.25
CA ARG A 73 7.99 7.99 -19.63
C ARG A 73 6.95 9.11 -19.67
N PRO A 74 6.78 9.83 -20.79
CA PRO A 74 5.75 10.87 -20.92
C PRO A 74 4.35 10.38 -20.54
N SER A 75 4.00 9.13 -20.89
CA SER A 75 2.71 8.53 -20.55
C SER A 75 2.46 8.26 -19.06
N ASP A 76 3.45 8.43 -18.21
CA ASP A 76 3.35 8.27 -16.76
C ASP A 76 2.89 9.57 -16.07
N LEU A 77 3.17 10.73 -16.66
CA LEU A 77 2.97 12.05 -16.06
C LEU A 77 1.51 12.40 -15.74
N ASN A 78 0.55 11.76 -16.39
CA ASN A 78 -0.87 12.01 -16.16
C ASN A 78 -1.39 11.42 -14.82
N ARG A 79 -0.59 10.61 -14.12
CA ARG A 79 -1.01 9.93 -12.88
C ARG A 79 0.09 9.69 -11.85
N GLN A 80 1.38 9.69 -12.22
CA GLN A 80 2.49 9.44 -11.29
C GLN A 80 2.95 10.76 -10.65
N LEU A 81 2.24 11.20 -9.60
CA LEU A 81 2.39 12.53 -9.00
C LEU A 81 3.70 12.75 -8.24
N LEU A 82 4.46 11.70 -7.95
CA LEU A 82 5.83 11.83 -7.43
C LEU A 82 6.85 12.17 -8.52
N MET A 83 6.42 12.21 -9.78
CA MET A 83 7.27 12.44 -10.96
C MET A 83 7.07 13.85 -11.52
N SER A 84 8.02 14.31 -12.33
CA SER A 84 7.94 15.57 -13.03
C SER A 84 8.46 15.42 -14.46
N GLU A 85 8.04 16.29 -15.36
CA GLU A 85 8.49 16.30 -16.75
C GLU A 85 10.02 16.47 -16.88
N SER A 86 10.62 17.26 -15.99
CA SER A 86 12.07 17.46 -15.92
C SER A 86 12.87 16.21 -15.58
N ALA A 87 12.21 15.13 -15.14
CA ALA A 87 12.81 13.85 -14.78
C ALA A 87 12.53 12.75 -15.81
N LEU A 88 12.08 13.08 -17.02
CA LEU A 88 11.89 12.08 -18.08
C LEU A 88 13.18 11.31 -18.32
N ASP A 89 13.05 10.02 -18.60
CA ASP A 89 14.11 9.04 -18.78
C ASP A 89 14.93 8.71 -17.51
N ALA A 90 14.72 9.39 -16.38
CA ALA A 90 15.31 9.01 -15.10
C ALA A 90 14.61 7.80 -14.47
N SER A 91 15.30 7.15 -13.54
CA SER A 91 14.75 6.04 -12.74
C SER A 91 13.51 6.50 -11.95
N ARG A 92 12.39 5.77 -12.09
CA ARG A 92 11.16 6.07 -11.36
C ARG A 92 11.34 6.00 -9.84
N ILE A 93 12.11 5.03 -9.38
CA ILE A 93 12.30 4.85 -7.94
C ILE A 93 13.13 5.99 -7.35
N ASP A 94 14.17 6.46 -8.07
CA ASP A 94 15.01 7.55 -7.60
C ASP A 94 14.26 8.88 -7.56
N CYS A 95 13.41 9.14 -8.56
CA CYS A 95 12.52 10.31 -8.56
C CYS A 95 11.57 10.29 -7.35
N ALA A 96 10.95 9.13 -7.08
CA ALA A 96 10.05 8.97 -5.95
C ALA A 96 10.77 9.14 -4.61
N VAL A 97 11.93 8.51 -4.42
CA VAL A 97 12.74 8.64 -3.19
C VAL A 97 13.13 10.09 -2.94
N LYS A 98 13.57 10.81 -3.97
CA LYS A 98 13.89 12.23 -3.86
C LYS A 98 12.69 13.03 -3.36
N ARG A 99 11.52 12.85 -4.01
CA ARG A 99 10.30 13.60 -3.68
C ARG A 99 9.78 13.29 -2.28
N LEU A 100 9.85 12.04 -1.85
CA LEU A 100 9.42 11.62 -0.50
C LEU A 100 10.35 12.18 0.59
N ARG A 101 11.67 12.25 0.34
CA ARG A 101 12.64 12.87 1.27
C ARG A 101 12.50 14.39 1.36
N GLU A 102 12.10 15.06 0.28
CA GLU A 102 11.77 16.48 0.29
C GLU A 102 10.54 16.76 1.18
N LEU A 103 9.55 15.85 1.18
CA LEU A 103 8.37 15.95 2.03
C LEU A 103 8.69 15.61 3.49
N ASN A 104 9.32 14.47 3.73
CA ASN A 104 9.67 14.00 5.07
C ASN A 104 11.13 13.53 5.13
N PRO A 105 12.07 14.41 5.50
CA PRO A 105 13.50 14.07 5.57
C PRO A 105 13.85 13.04 6.66
N ARG A 106 12.95 12.76 7.60
CA ARG A 106 13.12 11.77 8.68
C ARG A 106 12.75 10.35 8.25
N LEU A 107 12.08 10.21 7.10
CA LEU A 107 11.61 8.93 6.58
C LEU A 107 12.77 8.02 6.17
N GLU A 108 12.83 6.82 6.75
CA GLU A 108 13.71 5.76 6.26
C GLU A 108 13.13 5.14 4.99
N ILE A 109 13.95 5.03 3.94
CA ILE A 109 13.52 4.43 2.67
C ILE A 109 14.51 3.36 2.24
N ILE A 110 14.02 2.13 2.14
CA ILE A 110 14.67 1.05 1.38
C ILE A 110 14.06 1.05 0.00
N SER A 111 14.87 1.22 -1.04
CA SER A 111 14.39 1.26 -2.43
C SER A 111 15.07 0.21 -3.29
N LEU A 112 14.29 -0.43 -4.17
CA LEU A 112 14.74 -1.42 -5.13
C LEU A 112 14.31 -0.99 -6.53
N SER A 113 15.28 -0.80 -7.43
CA SER A 113 15.04 -0.44 -8.85
C SER A 113 14.57 -1.63 -9.70
N GLU A 114 13.84 -2.55 -9.08
CA GLU A 114 13.24 -3.72 -9.71
C GLU A 114 11.78 -3.83 -9.29
N ASN A 115 11.01 -4.57 -10.08
CA ASN A 115 9.66 -4.95 -9.70
C ASN A 115 9.69 -6.13 -8.74
N VAL A 116 8.62 -6.30 -7.97
CA VAL A 116 8.46 -7.51 -7.15
C VAL A 116 8.41 -8.75 -8.04
N ASN A 117 9.16 -9.76 -7.65
CA ASN A 117 9.25 -11.04 -8.36
C ASN A 117 9.48 -12.19 -7.36
N ASP A 118 9.59 -13.41 -7.87
CA ASP A 118 9.73 -14.61 -7.03
C ASP A 118 11.00 -14.60 -6.18
N THR A 119 12.07 -13.96 -6.64
CA THR A 119 13.37 -13.96 -5.95
C THR A 119 13.51 -12.89 -4.88
N ASN A 120 12.78 -11.76 -4.99
CA ASN A 120 12.91 -10.63 -4.07
C ASN A 120 11.72 -10.45 -3.12
N ALA A 121 10.53 -11.02 -3.43
CA ALA A 121 9.32 -10.83 -2.63
C ALA A 121 9.50 -11.23 -1.16
N ALA A 122 10.16 -12.36 -0.88
CA ALA A 122 10.35 -12.85 0.48
C ALA A 122 11.13 -11.86 1.34
N LYS A 123 12.20 -11.28 0.82
CA LYS A 123 13.05 -10.30 1.51
C LYS A 123 12.29 -8.98 1.72
N LEU A 124 11.61 -8.48 0.68
CA LEU A 124 10.88 -7.21 0.75
C LEU A 124 9.74 -7.27 1.78
N VAL A 125 8.98 -8.37 1.79
CA VAL A 125 7.89 -8.58 2.77
C VAL A 125 8.42 -8.72 4.20
N ALA A 126 9.59 -9.35 4.39
CA ALA A 126 10.18 -9.53 5.72
C ALA A 126 10.52 -8.19 6.40
N GLU A 127 10.88 -7.16 5.63
CA GLU A 127 11.23 -5.83 6.11
C GLU A 127 10.02 -4.99 6.54
N ALA A 128 8.79 -5.44 6.28
CA ALA A 128 7.58 -4.65 6.48
C ALA A 128 6.68 -5.21 7.59
N ASP A 129 5.94 -4.33 8.26
CA ASP A 129 4.82 -4.68 9.13
C ASP A 129 3.53 -4.84 8.35
N VAL A 130 3.35 -4.06 7.28
CA VAL A 130 2.18 -4.11 6.38
C VAL A 130 2.67 -4.07 4.94
N VAL A 131 2.03 -4.86 4.07
CA VAL A 131 2.26 -4.85 2.62
C VAL A 131 1.10 -4.13 1.93
N VAL A 132 1.38 -3.18 1.05
CA VAL A 132 0.37 -2.54 0.19
C VAL A 132 0.64 -2.93 -1.26
N ASP A 133 -0.28 -3.70 -1.82
CA ASP A 133 -0.23 -4.16 -3.20
C ASP A 133 -0.82 -3.13 -4.15
N CYS A 134 0.05 -2.50 -4.92
CA CYS A 134 -0.27 -1.54 -5.98
C CYS A 134 0.18 -2.03 -7.35
N ALA A 135 0.49 -3.32 -7.49
CA ALA A 135 1.03 -3.88 -8.72
C ALA A 135 -0.05 -4.01 -9.82
N PRO A 136 0.29 -3.66 -11.08
CA PRO A 136 -0.61 -3.84 -12.20
C PRO A 136 -0.59 -5.26 -12.76
N LEU A 137 0.35 -6.11 -12.36
CA LEU A 137 0.52 -7.47 -12.86
C LEU A 137 0.19 -8.50 -11.78
N PHE A 138 -0.59 -9.51 -12.14
CA PHE A 138 -1.05 -10.55 -11.22
C PHE A 138 0.10 -11.40 -10.69
N GLU A 139 1.14 -11.63 -11.46
CA GLU A 139 2.32 -12.37 -11.03
C GLU A 139 2.99 -11.70 -9.81
N GLU A 140 3.18 -10.38 -9.85
CA GLU A 140 3.73 -9.60 -8.73
C GLU A 140 2.81 -9.68 -7.49
N ARG A 141 1.49 -9.54 -7.70
CA ARG A 141 0.47 -9.65 -6.66
C ARG A 141 0.50 -11.00 -5.97
N TYR A 142 0.59 -12.09 -6.75
CA TYR A 142 0.64 -13.45 -6.19
C TYR A 142 1.92 -13.71 -5.40
N PHE A 143 3.08 -13.21 -5.84
CA PHE A 143 4.33 -13.32 -5.08
C PHE A 143 4.22 -12.63 -3.73
N MET A 144 3.72 -11.39 -3.70
CA MET A 144 3.51 -10.65 -2.45
C MET A 144 2.49 -11.33 -1.54
N ASN A 145 1.35 -11.76 -2.09
CA ASN A 145 0.32 -12.45 -1.33
C ASN A 145 0.84 -13.74 -0.67
N ARG A 146 1.55 -14.56 -1.43
CA ARG A 146 2.15 -15.80 -0.92
C ARG A 146 3.09 -15.51 0.24
N GLU A 147 3.98 -14.54 0.09
CA GLU A 147 4.94 -14.18 1.10
C GLU A 147 4.30 -13.48 2.31
N ALA A 148 3.29 -12.64 2.11
CA ALA A 148 2.53 -12.03 3.19
C ALA A 148 1.81 -13.09 4.05
N VAL A 149 1.15 -14.06 3.41
CA VAL A 149 0.52 -15.19 4.12
C VAL A 149 1.55 -16.02 4.87
N ARG A 150 2.65 -16.41 4.20
CA ARG A 150 3.71 -17.23 4.80
C ARG A 150 4.37 -16.58 6.02
N GLN A 151 4.52 -15.25 6.01
CA GLN A 151 5.20 -14.47 7.05
C GLN A 151 4.23 -13.85 8.05
N GLY A 152 2.92 -14.10 7.93
CA GLY A 152 1.90 -13.56 8.83
C GLY A 152 1.70 -12.05 8.72
N LYS A 153 2.05 -11.43 7.57
CA LYS A 153 1.96 -9.98 7.37
C LYS A 153 0.61 -9.58 6.77
N PRO A 154 -0.08 -8.57 7.31
CA PRO A 154 -1.27 -8.02 6.68
C PRO A 154 -0.94 -7.48 5.28
N LEU A 155 -1.90 -7.65 4.34
CA LEU A 155 -1.78 -7.15 2.99
C LEU A 155 -3.01 -6.30 2.63
N VAL A 156 -2.80 -5.07 2.22
CA VAL A 156 -3.82 -4.18 1.64
C VAL A 156 -3.76 -4.33 0.13
N GLU A 157 -4.83 -4.82 -0.45
CA GLU A 157 -5.01 -4.96 -1.90
C GLU A 157 -5.70 -3.73 -2.46
N CYS A 158 -5.08 -3.11 -3.47
CA CYS A 158 -5.59 -1.93 -4.15
C CYS A 158 -5.65 -2.19 -5.65
N ALA A 159 -6.83 -2.05 -6.25
CA ALA A 159 -7.00 -2.25 -7.69
C ALA A 159 -7.95 -1.22 -8.31
N MET A 160 -7.75 -0.99 -9.59
CA MET A 160 -8.57 -0.10 -10.40
C MET A 160 -8.52 -0.50 -11.87
N PHE A 161 -9.61 -0.19 -12.56
CA PHE A 161 -9.73 -0.33 -14.01
C PHE A 161 -10.75 0.70 -14.52
N GLU A 162 -10.40 1.53 -15.52
CA GLU A 162 -11.25 2.61 -16.00
C GLU A 162 -11.66 3.58 -14.88
N LEU A 163 -12.95 3.64 -14.58
CA LEU A 163 -13.56 4.45 -13.52
C LEU A 163 -14.02 3.60 -12.33
N GLU A 164 -13.64 2.33 -12.32
CA GLU A 164 -13.95 1.40 -11.24
C GLU A 164 -12.71 1.13 -10.40
N ALA A 165 -12.94 0.87 -9.12
CA ALA A 165 -11.88 0.52 -8.20
C ALA A 165 -12.40 -0.43 -7.11
N HIS A 166 -11.49 -1.17 -6.52
CA HIS A 166 -11.80 -1.90 -5.30
C HIS A 166 -10.59 -1.97 -4.37
N ILE A 167 -10.88 -2.15 -3.10
CA ILE A 167 -9.89 -2.27 -2.05
C ILE A 167 -10.36 -3.26 -0.97
N THR A 168 -9.44 -4.03 -0.44
CA THR A 168 -9.66 -4.90 0.71
C THR A 168 -8.37 -5.07 1.50
N SER A 169 -8.50 -5.55 2.74
CA SER A 169 -7.36 -5.89 3.58
C SER A 169 -7.42 -7.37 3.95
N PHE A 170 -6.30 -8.06 3.81
CA PHE A 170 -6.16 -9.46 4.22
C PHE A 170 -5.32 -9.56 5.50
N LYS A 171 -5.78 -10.38 6.44
CA LYS A 171 -5.06 -10.71 7.67
C LYS A 171 -4.85 -12.22 7.72
N PRO A 172 -3.61 -12.70 7.56
CA PRO A 172 -3.30 -14.13 7.61
C PRO A 172 -3.85 -14.81 8.88
N GLY A 173 -4.41 -16.00 8.73
CA GLY A 173 -5.05 -16.74 9.83
C GLY A 173 -6.44 -16.23 10.26
N VAL A 174 -6.94 -15.13 9.69
CA VAL A 174 -8.24 -14.53 10.06
C VAL A 174 -9.15 -14.37 8.85
N THR A 175 -8.60 -13.94 7.70
CA THR A 175 -9.36 -13.73 6.46
C THR A 175 -8.85 -14.67 5.38
N GLY A 176 -9.58 -14.73 4.24
CA GLY A 176 -8.99 -15.22 3.00
C GLY A 176 -7.79 -14.37 2.58
N CYS A 177 -7.20 -14.70 1.43
CA CYS A 177 -6.09 -13.98 0.82
C CYS A 177 -6.44 -13.57 -0.62
N LEU A 178 -5.52 -12.90 -1.31
CA LEU A 178 -5.72 -12.49 -2.71
C LEU A 178 -6.08 -13.67 -3.62
N GLN A 179 -5.49 -14.87 -3.39
CA GLN A 179 -5.79 -16.07 -4.17
C GLN A 179 -7.23 -16.57 -3.93
N CYS A 180 -7.86 -16.25 -2.80
CA CYS A 180 -9.28 -16.51 -2.60
C CYS A 180 -10.16 -15.58 -3.44
N LEU A 181 -9.76 -14.34 -3.64
CA LEU A 181 -10.44 -13.34 -4.46
C LEU A 181 -10.21 -13.62 -5.97
N TYR A 182 -8.96 -13.86 -6.35
CA TYR A 182 -8.53 -14.19 -7.70
C TYR A 182 -7.82 -15.53 -7.71
N PRO A 183 -8.55 -16.67 -7.88
CA PRO A 183 -7.94 -18.00 -7.96
C PRO A 183 -6.94 -18.11 -9.09
N GLU A 184 -7.28 -17.47 -10.21
CA GLU A 184 -6.49 -17.41 -11.43
C GLU A 184 -6.43 -15.97 -11.95
N LYS A 185 -5.41 -15.67 -12.74
CA LYS A 185 -5.31 -14.40 -13.45
C LYS A 185 -6.45 -14.31 -14.47
N PRO A 186 -7.21 -13.20 -14.50
CA PRO A 186 -8.23 -13.01 -15.54
C PRO A 186 -7.62 -13.01 -16.95
N ASP A 187 -8.17 -13.79 -17.87
CA ASP A 187 -7.66 -13.94 -19.25
C ASP A 187 -7.63 -12.59 -20.01
N CYS A 188 -8.61 -11.74 -19.74
CA CYS A 188 -8.72 -10.41 -20.35
C CYS A 188 -7.70 -9.39 -19.81
N TRP A 189 -6.93 -9.70 -18.75
CA TRP A 189 -6.04 -8.76 -18.12
C TRP A 189 -4.82 -8.45 -18.99
N GLN A 190 -4.65 -7.15 -19.31
CA GLN A 190 -3.53 -6.62 -20.07
C GLN A 190 -2.71 -5.62 -19.26
N ARG A 191 -1.41 -5.55 -19.54
CA ARG A 191 -0.50 -4.59 -18.87
C ARG A 191 -0.91 -3.13 -19.13
N ARG A 192 -1.44 -2.82 -20.30
CA ARG A 192 -1.95 -1.49 -20.64
C ARG A 192 -3.46 -1.50 -20.47
N PHE A 193 -3.96 -0.76 -19.54
CA PHE A 193 -5.38 -0.61 -19.23
C PHE A 193 -5.74 0.88 -19.10
N PRO A 194 -6.99 1.26 -19.37
CA PRO A 194 -7.45 2.62 -19.23
C PRO A 194 -7.47 3.04 -17.75
N VAL A 195 -7.03 4.27 -17.46
CA VAL A 195 -6.98 4.82 -16.11
C VAL A 195 -6.92 6.34 -16.12
N PHE A 196 -7.66 6.99 -15.22
CA PHE A 196 -7.44 8.38 -14.83
C PHE A 196 -6.59 8.47 -13.57
N GLY A 197 -5.73 9.50 -13.50
CA GLY A 197 -4.93 9.77 -12.31
C GLY A 197 -5.78 9.98 -11.05
N ALA A 198 -6.97 10.59 -11.19
CA ALA A 198 -7.91 10.77 -10.09
C ALA A 198 -8.40 9.45 -9.48
N VAL A 199 -8.65 8.42 -10.32
CA VAL A 199 -9.05 7.08 -9.84
C VAL A 199 -7.92 6.44 -9.05
N SER A 200 -6.71 6.41 -9.63
CA SER A 200 -5.54 5.84 -8.94
C SER A 200 -5.20 6.62 -7.66
N GLY A 201 -5.38 7.94 -7.67
CA GLY A 201 -5.17 8.80 -6.51
C GLY A 201 -6.13 8.48 -5.37
N MET A 202 -7.43 8.38 -5.65
CA MET A 202 -8.44 8.01 -4.65
C MET A 202 -8.11 6.65 -4.01
N VAL A 203 -7.82 5.63 -4.82
CA VAL A 203 -7.49 4.29 -4.31
C VAL A 203 -6.20 4.33 -3.50
N GLY A 204 -5.21 5.14 -3.91
CA GLY A 204 -3.98 5.34 -3.16
C GLY A 204 -4.21 5.92 -1.76
N CYS A 205 -5.06 6.94 -1.64
CA CYS A 205 -5.45 7.52 -0.35
C CYS A 205 -6.19 6.51 0.54
N LEU A 206 -7.12 5.72 -0.03
CA LEU A 206 -7.80 4.65 0.69
C LEU A 206 -6.81 3.56 1.16
N GLY A 207 -5.85 3.18 0.31
CA GLY A 207 -4.81 2.21 0.65
C GLY A 207 -3.90 2.67 1.78
N ALA A 208 -3.51 3.95 1.77
CA ALA A 208 -2.75 4.56 2.86
C ALA A 208 -3.56 4.55 4.17
N MET A 209 -4.87 4.90 4.10
CA MET A 209 -5.74 4.89 5.28
C MET A 209 -5.92 3.47 5.85
N GLU A 210 -6.07 2.44 5.00
CA GLU A 210 -6.13 1.05 5.46
C GLU A 210 -4.82 0.63 6.16
N ALA A 211 -3.66 0.97 5.60
CA ALA A 211 -2.37 0.70 6.24
C ALA A 211 -2.25 1.40 7.62
N ILE A 212 -2.65 2.67 7.71
CA ILE A 212 -2.69 3.42 8.97
C ILE A 212 -3.58 2.71 9.99
N LYS A 213 -4.83 2.36 9.62
CA LYS A 213 -5.75 1.66 10.51
C LYS A 213 -5.18 0.35 11.04
N ILE A 214 -4.53 -0.44 10.18
CA ILE A 214 -3.91 -1.70 10.56
C ILE A 214 -2.77 -1.48 11.56
N ILE A 215 -1.91 -0.49 11.32
CA ILE A 215 -0.73 -0.19 12.14
C ILE A 215 -1.14 0.31 13.53
N VAL A 216 -2.03 1.28 13.58
CA VAL A 216 -2.36 1.96 14.84
C VAL A 216 -3.50 1.30 15.62
N GLY A 217 -4.29 0.45 14.97
CA GLY A 217 -5.49 -0.14 15.54
C GLY A 217 -6.69 0.82 15.55
N LEU A 218 -6.76 1.74 14.58
CA LEU A 218 -7.83 2.74 14.47
C LEU A 218 -9.00 2.20 13.66
N GLY A 219 -10.20 2.28 14.20
CA GLY A 219 -11.42 1.88 13.52
C GLY A 219 -11.41 0.41 13.07
N GLU A 220 -12.06 0.13 11.94
CA GLU A 220 -12.19 -1.22 11.38
C GLU A 220 -11.53 -1.31 10.00
N PRO A 221 -10.38 -1.99 9.85
CA PRO A 221 -9.85 -2.32 8.53
C PRO A 221 -10.83 -3.17 7.71
N LEU A 222 -10.69 -3.15 6.40
CA LEU A 222 -11.55 -3.91 5.45
C LEU A 222 -11.30 -5.44 5.48
N TYR A 223 -11.06 -5.99 6.65
CA TYR A 223 -10.87 -7.43 6.83
C TYR A 223 -12.15 -8.21 6.49
N GLY A 224 -12.05 -9.11 5.49
CA GLY A 224 -13.19 -9.91 5.02
C GLY A 224 -14.28 -9.09 4.29
N ARG A 225 -13.96 -7.87 3.86
CA ARG A 225 -14.86 -6.98 3.11
C ARG A 225 -14.13 -6.38 1.92
N LEU A 226 -14.76 -6.41 0.76
CA LEU A 226 -14.31 -5.72 -0.45
C LEU A 226 -15.12 -4.44 -0.62
N LEU A 227 -14.47 -3.29 -0.54
CA LEU A 227 -15.04 -2.02 -0.94
C LEU A 227 -14.92 -1.90 -2.46
N THR A 228 -16.04 -1.77 -3.16
CA THR A 228 -16.08 -1.50 -4.61
C THR A 228 -16.56 -0.07 -4.85
N CYS A 229 -15.91 0.62 -5.78
CA CYS A 229 -16.17 2.01 -6.12
C CYS A 229 -16.44 2.12 -7.62
N ASP A 230 -17.61 2.59 -8.01
CA ASP A 230 -17.92 3.03 -9.36
C ASP A 230 -17.93 4.56 -9.39
N LEU A 231 -16.87 5.17 -9.90
CA LEU A 231 -16.70 6.62 -9.94
C LEU A 231 -17.49 7.29 -11.09
N LYS A 232 -18.04 6.51 -12.01
CA LYS A 232 -18.93 7.06 -13.04
C LYS A 232 -20.30 7.43 -12.44
N SER A 233 -20.80 6.60 -11.53
CA SER A 233 -22.08 6.82 -10.84
C SER A 233 -21.91 7.26 -9.38
N MET A 234 -20.68 7.36 -8.88
CA MET A 234 -20.33 7.66 -7.48
C MET A 234 -20.96 6.69 -6.48
N LYS A 235 -21.03 5.40 -6.84
CA LYS A 235 -21.54 4.34 -5.98
C LYS A 235 -20.41 3.62 -5.29
N PHE A 236 -20.56 3.44 -3.98
CA PHE A 236 -19.64 2.72 -3.12
C PHE A 236 -20.40 1.60 -2.41
N ASN A 237 -19.94 0.35 -2.58
CA ASN A 237 -20.58 -0.81 -1.98
C ASN A 237 -19.55 -1.64 -1.22
N GLN A 238 -20.00 -2.34 -0.17
CA GLN A 238 -19.18 -3.34 0.50
C GLN A 238 -19.73 -4.74 0.26
N VAL A 239 -18.87 -5.65 -0.17
CA VAL A 239 -19.18 -7.05 -0.40
C VAL A 239 -18.39 -7.90 0.60
N ARG A 240 -19.05 -8.86 1.23
CA ARG A 240 -18.38 -9.79 2.15
C ARG A 240 -17.50 -10.76 1.38
N LEU A 241 -16.23 -10.84 1.75
CA LEU A 241 -15.29 -11.84 1.27
C LEU A 241 -15.21 -13.01 2.24
N ARG A 242 -15.30 -14.23 1.71
CA ARG A 242 -15.11 -15.46 2.50
C ARG A 242 -13.82 -16.15 2.08
N PRO A 243 -13.07 -16.71 3.03
CA PRO A 243 -11.93 -17.56 2.69
C PRO A 243 -12.42 -18.81 1.92
N LYS A 244 -11.56 -19.31 1.01
CA LYS A 244 -11.79 -20.60 0.36
C LYS A 244 -11.05 -21.69 1.14
N PRO A 245 -11.75 -22.72 1.66
CA PRO A 245 -11.12 -23.76 2.47
C PRO A 245 -10.03 -24.55 1.73
N ASP A 246 -10.17 -24.65 0.41
CA ASP A 246 -9.25 -25.32 -0.50
C ASP A 246 -8.19 -24.40 -1.13
N CYS A 247 -8.07 -23.16 -0.65
CA CYS A 247 -7.07 -22.22 -1.16
C CYS A 247 -5.66 -22.75 -0.95
N LEU A 248 -4.89 -22.86 -2.04
CA LEU A 248 -3.52 -23.38 -2.01
C LEU A 248 -2.54 -22.51 -1.21
N VAL A 249 -2.90 -21.23 -0.96
CA VAL A 249 -2.03 -20.27 -0.24
C VAL A 249 -2.42 -20.15 1.23
N CYS A 250 -3.69 -19.94 1.56
CA CYS A 250 -4.13 -19.70 2.93
C CYS A 250 -5.05 -20.77 3.52
N GLY A 251 -5.54 -21.75 2.75
CA GLY A 251 -6.55 -22.73 3.18
C GLY A 251 -6.15 -23.63 4.37
N LYS A 252 -4.85 -23.69 4.71
CA LYS A 252 -4.36 -24.40 5.90
C LYS A 252 -4.22 -23.50 7.15
N GLN A 253 -4.50 -22.22 7.02
CA GLN A 253 -4.29 -21.20 8.08
C GLN A 253 -5.58 -20.56 8.56
N VAL A 254 -6.72 -20.80 7.86
CA VAL A 254 -8.02 -20.19 8.16
C VAL A 254 -9.02 -21.25 8.60
#